data_174556b7718823f26ba3d8a8ff87ecfb
#
_entry.id   174556b7718823f26ba3d8a8ff87ecfb
#
_cell.length_a   1.000
_cell.length_b   1.000
_cell.length_c   1.000
_cell.angle_alpha   90.00
_cell.angle_beta   90.00
_cell.angle_gamma   90.00
#
_symmetry.space_group_name_H-M   'P 1'
#
loop_
_entity.id
_entity.type
_entity.pdbx_description
1 polymer ?
#
loop_
_entity_poly.entity_id
_entity_poly.type
_entity_poly.pdbx_seq_one_letter_code
_entity_poly.pdbx_strand_id
1 'polypeptide(L)'
;VGQYVGDDRSLLLNLQSLVETIGAECHGKVWVVCTGQEAIDEVIKTRENEFSRIQARFKTRLSLSSASADEVIQKRILRKTPTAQETLETLYRQNDSVLKNIFSFTEAVQDIRGYADAAEFARTFPFVPYQFILMQKVFAEIRKHGNSGKHLSGGERSMLSGFQEAAQRIEDRSENTLVPFHLFYDTVHTFLDSSIRRVIERAERAAEAGHGLEIQDAAILKLLYLVRYVDDVKANLDNLVILMADQINLDKIAMR
;
A
#
# COMPACT_ATOMS: atom_id res chain seq x y z
N VAL A 1 22.32 -6.06 5.52
CA VAL A 1 23.43 -7.00 5.30
C VAL A 1 23.47 -7.44 3.85
N GLY A 2 22.36 -7.92 3.27
CA GLY A 2 22.34 -8.41 1.88
C GLY A 2 22.83 -7.38 0.85
N GLN A 3 22.40 -6.13 0.95
CA GLN A 3 22.88 -5.04 0.07
C GLN A 3 24.36 -4.69 0.29
N TYR A 4 24.81 -4.69 1.53
CA TYR A 4 26.22 -4.36 1.86
C TYR A 4 27.18 -5.46 1.41
N VAL A 5 26.81 -6.71 1.61
CA VAL A 5 27.59 -7.87 1.21
C VAL A 5 27.58 -8.02 -0.32
N GLY A 6 26.44 -7.74 -0.99
CA GLY A 6 26.33 -7.81 -2.44
C GLY A 6 26.87 -9.13 -3.01
N ASP A 7 27.79 -9.01 -3.98
CA ASP A 7 28.46 -10.15 -4.63
C ASP A 7 29.79 -10.53 -3.98
N ASP A 8 30.20 -9.85 -2.89
CA ASP A 8 31.47 -10.08 -2.24
C ASP A 8 31.43 -11.31 -1.32
N ARG A 9 32.01 -12.41 -1.79
CA ARG A 9 32.11 -13.66 -1.05
C ARG A 9 32.95 -13.54 0.21
N SER A 10 33.94 -12.63 0.23
CA SER A 10 34.83 -12.49 1.38
C SER A 10 34.08 -11.88 2.58
N LEU A 11 33.17 -10.94 2.33
CA LEU A 11 32.31 -10.37 3.37
C LEU A 11 31.32 -11.38 3.95
N LEU A 12 30.83 -12.31 3.14
CA LEU A 12 29.96 -13.41 3.58
C LEU A 12 30.71 -14.34 4.52
N LEU A 13 31.92 -14.76 4.16
CA LEU A 13 32.75 -15.61 5.00
C LEU A 13 33.19 -14.93 6.29
N ASN A 14 33.49 -13.63 6.23
CA ASN A 14 33.81 -12.82 7.41
C ASN A 14 32.61 -12.74 8.37
N LEU A 15 31.41 -12.54 7.86
CA LEU A 15 30.19 -12.53 8.68
C LEU A 15 29.96 -13.91 9.34
N GLN A 16 30.15 -15.00 8.59
CA GLN A 16 30.04 -16.35 9.12
C GLN A 16 31.05 -16.58 10.26
N SER A 17 32.33 -16.28 10.01
CA SER A 17 33.41 -16.41 11.00
C SER A 17 33.13 -15.58 12.26
N LEU A 18 32.68 -14.36 12.07
CA LEU A 18 32.32 -13.45 13.17
C LEU A 18 31.21 -14.04 14.05
N VAL A 19 30.13 -14.53 13.45
CA VAL A 19 29.00 -15.11 14.19
C VAL A 19 29.41 -16.38 14.92
N GLU A 20 30.25 -17.24 14.31
CA GLU A 20 30.78 -18.44 14.93
C GLU A 20 31.71 -18.13 16.12
N THR A 21 32.62 -17.16 15.95
CA THR A 21 33.53 -16.72 17.02
C THR A 21 32.74 -16.12 18.19
N ILE A 22 31.77 -15.22 17.93
CA ILE A 22 30.91 -14.67 18.98
C ILE A 22 30.15 -15.78 19.71
N GLY A 23 29.63 -16.77 18.98
CA GLY A 23 28.95 -17.93 19.58
C GLY A 23 29.84 -18.76 20.53
N ALA A 24 31.11 -18.96 20.14
CA ALA A 24 32.07 -19.73 20.90
C ALA A 24 32.60 -18.96 22.13
N GLU A 25 33.03 -17.71 21.92
CA GLU A 25 33.74 -16.95 22.97
C GLU A 25 32.79 -16.27 23.98
N CYS A 26 31.58 -15.85 23.50
CA CYS A 26 30.69 -15.08 24.34
C CYS A 26 29.65 -15.88 25.12
N HIS A 27 29.68 -17.21 25.01
CA HIS A 27 28.81 -18.13 25.79
C HIS A 27 27.33 -17.72 25.85
N GLY A 28 26.77 -17.28 24.71
CA GLY A 28 25.37 -16.87 24.61
C GLY A 28 25.03 -15.48 25.18
N LYS A 29 26.02 -14.70 25.61
CA LYS A 29 25.79 -13.34 26.17
C LYS A 29 25.71 -12.25 25.12
N VAL A 30 26.00 -12.55 23.85
CA VAL A 30 25.97 -11.59 22.72
C VAL A 30 25.01 -12.09 21.67
N TRP A 31 24.20 -11.17 21.15
CA TRP A 31 23.24 -11.42 20.11
C TRP A 31 23.66 -10.68 18.84
N VAL A 32 23.66 -11.40 17.73
CA VAL A 32 23.87 -10.81 16.40
C VAL A 32 22.53 -10.73 15.68
N VAL A 33 22.07 -9.52 15.37
CA VAL A 33 20.82 -9.28 14.65
C VAL A 33 21.15 -8.67 13.29
N CYS A 34 20.66 -9.31 12.23
CA CYS A 34 20.81 -8.84 10.87
C CYS A 34 19.44 -8.51 10.26
N THR A 35 19.37 -7.46 9.47
CA THR A 35 18.18 -7.10 8.70
C THR A 35 18.44 -7.21 7.20
N GLY A 36 17.46 -7.62 6.44
CA GLY A 36 17.47 -7.68 4.98
C GLY A 36 16.16 -7.15 4.41
N GLN A 37 16.17 -6.65 3.18
CA GLN A 37 14.97 -6.15 2.51
C GLN A 37 14.18 -7.24 1.79
N GLU A 38 14.87 -8.26 1.28
CA GLU A 38 14.26 -9.42 0.63
C GLU A 38 14.18 -10.58 1.61
N ALA A 39 13.14 -11.40 1.47
CA ALA A 39 13.09 -12.65 2.19
C ALA A 39 14.36 -13.46 1.84
N ILE A 40 15.06 -13.88 2.86
CA ILE A 40 16.32 -14.65 2.70
C ILE A 40 16.11 -15.83 1.74
N ASP A 41 14.90 -16.39 1.72
CA ASP A 41 14.52 -17.52 0.87
C ASP A 41 14.43 -17.18 -0.63
N GLU A 42 14.16 -15.92 -1.02
CA GLU A 42 14.17 -15.48 -2.43
C GLU A 42 15.60 -15.25 -2.94
N VAL A 43 16.47 -14.73 -2.09
CA VAL A 43 17.91 -14.56 -2.40
C VAL A 43 18.60 -15.92 -2.57
N ILE A 44 18.12 -16.95 -1.88
CA ILE A 44 18.67 -18.32 -1.94
C ILE A 44 18.37 -19.00 -3.26
N LYS A 45 17.19 -18.80 -3.86
CA LYS A 45 16.85 -19.40 -5.16
C LYS A 45 17.83 -19.05 -6.27
N THR A 46 18.52 -17.93 -6.14
CA THR A 46 19.56 -17.50 -7.08
C THR A 46 20.98 -17.92 -6.70
N ARG A 47 21.22 -18.34 -5.43
CA ARG A 47 22.57 -18.61 -4.91
C ARG A 47 22.58 -19.69 -3.82
N GLU A 48 22.03 -20.85 -4.12
CA GLU A 48 21.72 -21.92 -3.16
C GLU A 48 22.88 -22.38 -2.22
N ASN A 49 24.11 -22.34 -2.67
CA ASN A 49 25.22 -22.96 -1.93
C ASN A 49 25.91 -22.01 -0.91
N GLU A 50 25.81 -20.73 -1.04
CA GLU A 50 26.57 -19.77 -0.21
C GLU A 50 25.72 -19.20 0.94
N PHE A 51 24.47 -18.86 0.66
CA PHE A 51 23.55 -18.36 1.67
C PHE A 51 23.02 -19.43 2.64
N SER A 52 22.93 -20.68 2.22
CA SER A 52 22.56 -21.81 3.10
C SER A 52 23.47 -21.94 4.31
N ARG A 53 24.78 -21.65 4.15
CA ARG A 53 25.77 -21.72 5.24
C ARG A 53 25.54 -20.62 6.29
N ILE A 54 25.15 -19.38 5.85
CA ILE A 54 24.82 -18.29 6.77
C ILE A 54 23.49 -18.54 7.46
N GLN A 55 22.51 -19.06 6.73
CA GLN A 55 21.20 -19.38 7.31
C GLN A 55 21.30 -20.36 8.48
N ALA A 56 22.20 -21.31 8.42
CA ALA A 56 22.39 -22.27 9.50
C ALA A 56 22.85 -21.61 10.82
N ARG A 57 23.46 -20.41 10.78
CA ARG A 57 23.93 -19.65 11.95
C ARG A 57 22.87 -18.72 12.52
N PHE A 58 21.90 -18.28 11.71
CA PHE A 58 20.77 -17.45 12.14
C PHE A 58 19.53 -18.33 12.32
N LYS A 59 19.37 -18.89 13.51
CA LYS A 59 18.28 -19.84 13.82
C LYS A 59 16.91 -19.18 13.92
N THR A 60 16.86 -17.94 14.43
CA THR A 60 15.64 -17.18 14.58
C THR A 60 15.45 -16.27 13.37
N ARG A 61 14.37 -16.47 12.63
CA ARG A 61 14.02 -15.68 11.45
C ARG A 61 12.68 -15.02 11.71
N LEU A 62 12.64 -13.73 11.49
CA LEU A 62 11.42 -12.93 11.60
C LEU A 62 11.15 -12.33 10.24
N SER A 63 10.01 -12.64 9.66
CA SER A 63 9.52 -12.00 8.43
C SER A 63 8.50 -10.94 8.79
N LEU A 64 8.75 -9.72 8.34
CA LEU A 64 7.77 -8.64 8.40
C LEU A 64 6.93 -8.72 7.13
N SER A 65 5.68 -9.16 7.27
CA SER A 65 4.76 -9.25 6.13
C SER A 65 4.05 -7.92 5.88
N SER A 66 3.54 -7.73 4.66
CA SER A 66 2.72 -6.56 4.30
C SER A 66 1.44 -6.43 5.13
N ALA A 67 0.96 -7.52 5.72
CA ALA A 67 -0.13 -7.48 6.72
C ALA A 67 0.22 -6.62 7.93
N SER A 68 1.52 -6.49 8.28
CA SER A 68 1.97 -5.58 9.32
C SER A 68 1.90 -4.11 8.91
N ALA A 69 1.99 -3.79 7.61
CA ALA A 69 1.87 -2.40 7.13
C ALA A 69 0.45 -1.87 7.35
N ASP A 70 -0.58 -2.66 7.05
CA ASP A 70 -1.99 -2.28 7.30
C ASP A 70 -2.25 -2.04 8.79
N GLU A 71 -1.73 -2.91 9.64
CA GLU A 71 -1.84 -2.76 11.09
C GLU A 71 -1.14 -1.49 11.58
N VAL A 72 0.04 -1.18 11.06
CA VAL A 72 0.78 0.05 11.39
C VAL A 72 0.00 1.29 10.94
N ILE A 73 -0.54 1.28 9.71
CA ILE A 73 -1.37 2.39 9.21
C ILE A 73 -2.55 2.61 10.17
N GLN A 74 -3.32 1.58 10.46
CA GLN A 74 -4.52 1.68 11.31
C GLN A 74 -4.20 2.08 12.75
N LYS A 75 -3.16 1.51 13.37
CA LYS A 75 -2.83 1.73 14.78
C LYS A 75 -1.96 2.96 15.03
N ARG A 76 -1.24 3.47 14.04
CA ARG A 76 -0.30 4.59 14.20
C ARG A 76 -0.72 5.83 13.41
N ILE A 77 -0.91 5.72 12.10
CA ILE A 77 -1.27 6.86 11.25
C ILE A 77 -2.73 7.27 11.51
N LEU A 78 -3.64 6.30 11.57
CA LEU A 78 -5.08 6.54 11.71
C LEU A 78 -5.59 6.45 13.15
N ARG A 79 -4.70 6.51 14.13
CA ARG A 79 -5.11 6.41 15.54
C ARG A 79 -6.06 7.55 15.91
N LYS A 80 -7.25 7.18 16.41
CA LYS A 80 -8.27 8.12 16.89
C LYS A 80 -8.20 8.27 18.41
N THR A 81 -8.65 9.43 18.89
CA THR A 81 -9.00 9.59 20.30
C THR A 81 -10.27 8.80 20.63
N PRO A 82 -10.52 8.44 21.89
CA PRO A 82 -11.76 7.73 22.26
C PRO A 82 -13.03 8.46 21.79
N THR A 83 -13.09 9.78 21.96
CA THR A 83 -14.21 10.61 21.52
C THR A 83 -14.41 10.55 20.01
N ALA A 84 -13.33 10.66 19.22
CA ALA A 84 -13.41 10.57 17.77
C ALA A 84 -13.87 9.17 17.33
N GLN A 85 -13.44 8.12 18.01
CA GLN A 85 -13.88 6.76 17.72
C GLN A 85 -15.40 6.60 17.93
N GLU A 86 -15.94 7.07 19.07
CA GLU A 86 -17.37 7.03 19.37
C GLU A 86 -18.20 7.83 18.36
N THR A 87 -17.70 9.00 17.96
CA THR A 87 -18.32 9.84 16.93
C THR A 87 -18.40 9.10 15.59
N LEU A 88 -17.28 8.50 15.15
CA LEU A 88 -17.22 7.75 13.90
C LEU A 88 -18.11 6.51 13.92
N GLU A 89 -18.15 5.76 15.04
CA GLU A 89 -19.05 4.62 15.17
C GLU A 89 -20.52 5.05 15.08
N THR A 90 -20.86 6.21 15.65
CA THR A 90 -22.21 6.77 15.57
C THR A 90 -22.54 7.18 14.14
N LEU A 91 -21.61 7.85 13.47
CA LEU A 91 -21.73 8.24 12.07
C LEU A 91 -21.97 7.01 11.17
N TYR A 92 -21.22 5.93 11.39
CA TYR A 92 -21.43 4.67 10.67
C TYR A 92 -22.85 4.12 10.87
N ARG A 93 -23.30 4.03 12.13
CA ARG A 93 -24.65 3.50 12.43
C ARG A 93 -25.77 4.30 11.76
N GLN A 94 -25.58 5.60 11.61
CA GLN A 94 -26.53 6.47 10.91
C GLN A 94 -26.51 6.28 9.39
N ASN A 95 -25.39 5.83 8.81
CA ASN A 95 -25.18 5.73 7.38
C ASN A 95 -24.91 4.29 6.89
N ASP A 96 -25.12 3.26 7.71
CA ASP A 96 -24.77 1.87 7.40
C ASP A 96 -25.35 1.38 6.06
N SER A 97 -26.62 1.63 5.82
CA SER A 97 -27.28 1.22 4.58
C SER A 97 -26.75 1.96 3.36
N VAL A 98 -26.42 3.25 3.53
CA VAL A 98 -25.84 4.08 2.45
C VAL A 98 -24.45 3.60 2.11
N LEU A 99 -23.59 3.39 3.12
CA LEU A 99 -22.22 2.88 2.94
C LEU A 99 -22.18 1.50 2.30
N LYS A 100 -23.06 0.59 2.71
CA LYS A 100 -23.20 -0.74 2.08
C LYS A 100 -23.60 -0.65 0.62
N ASN A 101 -24.50 0.28 0.28
CA ASN A 101 -24.89 0.51 -1.11
C ASN A 101 -23.74 1.16 -1.92
N ILE A 102 -23.05 2.18 -1.38
CA ILE A 102 -21.92 2.83 -2.05
C ILE A 102 -20.85 1.79 -2.39
N PHE A 103 -20.42 0.97 -1.42
CA PHE A 103 -19.30 0.04 -1.59
C PHE A 103 -19.73 -1.37 -2.02
N SER A 104 -20.81 -1.46 -2.79
CA SER A 104 -21.28 -2.69 -3.42
C SER A 104 -20.57 -2.88 -4.77
N PHE A 105 -19.42 -3.54 -4.76
CA PHE A 105 -18.64 -3.86 -5.97
C PHE A 105 -19.33 -4.91 -6.83
N THR A 106 -19.14 -4.82 -8.13
CA THR A 106 -19.56 -5.80 -9.13
C THR A 106 -18.33 -6.44 -9.79
N GLU A 107 -18.38 -7.72 -10.08
CA GLU A 107 -17.24 -8.43 -10.71
C GLU A 107 -15.89 -8.18 -9.99
N ALA A 108 -15.91 -8.29 -8.67
CA ALA A 108 -14.73 -8.15 -7.82
C ALA A 108 -14.56 -9.38 -6.93
N VAL A 109 -13.32 -9.64 -6.50
CA VAL A 109 -13.04 -10.71 -5.53
C VAL A 109 -13.60 -10.34 -4.15
N GLN A 110 -13.89 -11.36 -3.34
CA GLN A 110 -14.59 -11.20 -2.05
C GLN A 110 -13.91 -10.23 -1.09
N ASP A 111 -12.58 -10.12 -1.13
CA ASP A 111 -11.81 -9.25 -0.24
C ASP A 111 -11.90 -7.77 -0.63
N ILE A 112 -12.29 -7.46 -1.87
CA ILE A 112 -12.55 -6.09 -2.32
C ILE A 112 -13.95 -5.69 -1.88
N ARG A 113 -14.05 -5.13 -0.66
CA ARG A 113 -15.31 -4.82 0.00
C ARG A 113 -15.29 -3.51 0.77
N GLY A 114 -16.47 -3.00 1.09
CA GLY A 114 -16.66 -1.90 2.03
C GLY A 114 -16.46 -2.32 3.50
N TYR A 115 -17.01 -1.55 4.40
CA TYR A 115 -16.92 -1.76 5.85
C TYR A 115 -17.81 -2.93 6.31
N ALA A 116 -17.29 -3.74 7.22
CA ALA A 116 -18.03 -4.82 7.84
C ALA A 116 -18.92 -4.32 9.00
N ASP A 117 -18.39 -3.40 9.81
CA ASP A 117 -19.04 -2.89 11.01
C ASP A 117 -18.55 -1.49 11.41
N ALA A 118 -19.16 -0.91 12.45
CA ALA A 118 -18.82 0.40 12.98
C ALA A 118 -17.38 0.47 13.53
N ALA A 119 -16.87 -0.60 14.11
CA ALA A 119 -15.53 -0.63 14.68
C ALA A 119 -14.48 -0.63 13.57
N GLU A 120 -14.70 -1.37 12.47
CA GLU A 120 -13.84 -1.33 11.29
C GLU A 120 -13.88 0.05 10.64
N PHE A 121 -15.06 0.66 10.49
CA PHE A 121 -15.19 2.03 9.98
C PHE A 121 -14.37 3.01 10.82
N ALA A 122 -14.57 3.06 12.13
CA ALA A 122 -13.83 3.97 13.01
C ALA A 122 -12.32 3.75 12.95
N ARG A 123 -11.87 2.49 12.83
CA ARG A 123 -10.46 2.13 12.77
C ARG A 123 -9.80 2.55 11.46
N THR A 124 -10.49 2.39 10.33
CA THR A 124 -9.91 2.62 8.99
C THR A 124 -10.20 4.00 8.43
N PHE A 125 -11.24 4.71 8.91
CA PHE A 125 -11.61 6.05 8.43
C PHE A 125 -10.38 6.98 8.34
N PRO A 126 -10.19 7.78 7.29
CA PRO A 126 -11.11 8.04 6.17
C PRO A 126 -10.97 7.06 4.99
N PHE A 127 -10.27 5.96 5.18
CA PHE A 127 -10.06 4.93 4.16
C PHE A 127 -11.11 3.82 4.26
N VAL A 128 -11.40 3.21 3.10
CA VAL A 128 -12.28 2.06 3.00
C VAL A 128 -11.44 0.77 2.99
N PRO A 129 -11.88 -0.32 3.64
CA PRO A 129 -11.10 -1.57 3.75
C PRO A 129 -10.51 -2.08 2.43
N TYR A 130 -11.24 -1.99 1.31
CA TYR A 130 -10.73 -2.44 0.01
C TYR A 130 -9.44 -1.73 -0.40
N GLN A 131 -9.21 -0.49 0.05
CA GLN A 131 -8.07 0.32 -0.38
C GLN A 131 -6.74 -0.26 0.11
N PHE A 132 -6.71 -0.86 1.30
CA PHE A 132 -5.51 -1.52 1.82
C PHE A 132 -5.11 -2.70 0.94
N ILE A 133 -6.07 -3.55 0.59
CA ILE A 133 -5.86 -4.73 -0.24
C ILE A 133 -5.50 -4.32 -1.67
N LEU A 134 -6.26 -3.38 -2.23
CA LEU A 134 -6.05 -2.92 -3.61
C LEU A 134 -4.68 -2.26 -3.79
N MET A 135 -4.21 -1.46 -2.83
CA MET A 135 -2.87 -0.87 -2.87
C MET A 135 -1.75 -1.91 -2.81
N GLN A 136 -1.89 -2.96 -2.00
CA GLN A 136 -0.92 -4.07 -2.00
C GLN A 136 -0.83 -4.72 -3.38
N LYS A 137 -1.99 -4.94 -4.04
CA LYS A 137 -2.05 -5.51 -5.39
C LYS A 137 -1.46 -4.57 -6.43
N VAL A 138 -1.76 -3.27 -6.37
CA VAL A 138 -1.15 -2.26 -7.24
C VAL A 138 0.38 -2.28 -7.12
N PHE A 139 0.93 -2.30 -5.90
CA PHE A 139 2.38 -2.40 -5.73
C PHE A 139 2.95 -3.74 -6.22
N ALA A 140 2.23 -4.85 -6.07
CA ALA A 140 2.65 -6.15 -6.59
C ALA A 140 2.72 -6.13 -8.13
N GLU A 141 1.71 -5.56 -8.79
CA GLU A 141 1.67 -5.47 -10.25
C GLU A 141 2.71 -4.47 -10.82
N ILE A 142 2.95 -3.35 -10.14
CA ILE A 142 4.03 -2.42 -10.51
C ILE A 142 5.40 -3.12 -10.44
N ARG A 143 5.63 -4.00 -9.46
CA ARG A 143 6.87 -4.80 -9.38
C ARG A 143 7.04 -5.74 -10.56
N LYS A 144 5.95 -6.35 -11.03
CA LYS A 144 6.00 -7.30 -12.17
C LYS A 144 6.20 -6.58 -13.51
N HIS A 145 5.55 -5.43 -13.70
CA HIS A 145 5.44 -4.75 -14.99
C HIS A 145 6.23 -3.45 -15.10
N GLY A 146 6.79 -2.94 -14.00
CA GLY A 146 7.53 -1.68 -13.98
C GLY A 146 8.96 -1.82 -14.50
N ASN A 147 9.44 -0.83 -15.25
CA ASN A 147 10.82 -0.77 -15.75
C ASN A 147 11.89 -0.60 -14.64
N SER A 148 11.47 -0.42 -13.40
CA SER A 148 12.33 -0.10 -12.26
C SER A 148 12.62 -1.30 -11.36
N GLY A 149 12.84 -2.47 -11.91
CA GLY A 149 13.03 -3.76 -11.19
C GLY A 149 14.11 -3.80 -10.11
N LYS A 150 14.79 -2.70 -9.80
CA LYS A 150 15.85 -2.61 -8.78
C LYS A 150 15.55 -1.70 -7.59
N HIS A 151 14.49 -0.90 -7.58
CA HIS A 151 14.26 0.12 -6.54
C HIS A 151 12.95 0.00 -5.75
N LEU A 152 12.16 -1.05 -5.96
CA LEU A 152 10.92 -1.31 -5.21
C LEU A 152 11.14 -2.01 -3.85
N SER A 153 12.36 -1.97 -3.34
CA SER A 153 12.69 -2.46 -1.98
C SER A 153 11.98 -1.70 -0.84
N GLY A 154 11.21 -0.67 -1.17
CA GLY A 154 10.46 0.17 -0.24
C GLY A 154 8.94 0.04 -0.31
N GLY A 155 8.38 -1.05 -0.86
CA GLY A 155 6.93 -1.18 -1.04
C GLY A 155 6.10 -0.91 0.21
N GLU A 156 6.53 -1.42 1.37
CA GLU A 156 5.86 -1.16 2.66
C GLU A 156 6.00 0.31 3.10
N ARG A 157 7.20 0.89 2.95
CA ARG A 157 7.43 2.31 3.26
C ARG A 157 6.63 3.21 2.33
N SER A 158 6.58 2.88 1.03
CA SER A 158 5.79 3.61 0.05
C SER A 158 4.29 3.49 0.34
N MET A 159 3.83 2.33 0.84
CA MET A 159 2.45 2.15 1.28
C MET A 159 2.12 3.04 2.48
N LEU A 160 2.97 3.05 3.51
CA LEU A 160 2.81 3.95 4.68
C LEU A 160 2.74 5.42 4.25
N SER A 161 3.68 5.88 3.41
CA SER A 161 3.71 7.24 2.87
C SER A 161 2.45 7.55 2.08
N GLY A 162 1.98 6.63 1.22
CA GLY A 162 0.79 6.83 0.40
C GLY A 162 -0.47 7.04 1.22
N PHE A 163 -0.69 6.25 2.25
CA PHE A 163 -1.82 6.43 3.15
C PHE A 163 -1.71 7.74 3.96
N GLN A 164 -0.51 8.09 4.42
CA GLN A 164 -0.28 9.34 5.12
C GLN A 164 -0.54 10.56 4.22
N GLU A 165 0.04 10.59 3.03
CA GLU A 165 -0.11 11.68 2.06
C GLU A 165 -1.57 11.84 1.61
N ALA A 166 -2.27 10.73 1.34
CA ALA A 166 -3.67 10.75 0.97
C ALA A 166 -4.57 11.27 2.11
N ALA A 167 -4.28 10.90 3.37
CA ALA A 167 -4.99 11.43 4.54
C ALA A 167 -4.75 12.94 4.72
N GLN A 168 -3.52 13.41 4.55
CA GLN A 168 -3.16 14.82 4.67
C GLN A 168 -3.87 15.69 3.62
N ARG A 169 -4.12 15.17 2.42
CA ARG A 169 -4.84 15.93 1.37
C ARG A 169 -6.29 16.24 1.68
N ILE A 170 -6.86 15.54 2.64
CA ILE A 170 -8.26 15.75 3.04
C ILE A 170 -8.40 16.21 4.50
N GLU A 171 -7.29 16.54 5.19
CA GLU A 171 -7.29 16.84 6.62
C GLU A 171 -8.19 18.03 7.01
N ASP A 172 -8.32 19.02 6.11
CA ASP A 172 -9.16 20.22 6.31
C ASP A 172 -10.62 20.02 5.88
N ARG A 173 -10.99 18.78 5.45
CA ARG A 173 -12.34 18.50 4.99
C ARG A 173 -13.25 18.01 6.13
N SER A 174 -14.56 17.93 5.82
CA SER A 174 -15.56 17.49 6.81
C SER A 174 -15.41 16.01 7.20
N GLU A 175 -16.04 15.64 8.32
CA GLU A 175 -16.12 14.27 8.83
C GLU A 175 -16.87 13.29 7.89
N ASN A 176 -17.53 13.80 6.87
CA ASN A 176 -18.18 12.97 5.83
C ASN A 176 -17.25 12.63 4.65
N THR A 177 -16.02 13.13 4.66
CA THR A 177 -15.08 12.97 3.56
C THR A 177 -14.36 11.62 3.66
N LEU A 178 -14.32 10.92 2.53
CA LEU A 178 -13.53 9.70 2.33
C LEU A 178 -12.37 9.98 1.38
N VAL A 179 -11.35 9.14 1.39
CA VAL A 179 -10.21 9.23 0.47
C VAL A 179 -10.57 8.51 -0.83
N PRO A 180 -10.73 9.18 -1.97
CA PRO A 180 -10.92 8.53 -3.25
C PRO A 180 -9.61 7.86 -3.71
N PHE A 181 -9.72 6.71 -4.39
CA PHE A 181 -8.56 5.86 -4.68
C PHE A 181 -7.53 6.50 -5.62
N HIS A 182 -7.94 7.41 -6.49
CA HIS A 182 -7.01 8.10 -7.40
C HIS A 182 -5.92 8.91 -6.69
N LEU A 183 -6.12 9.32 -5.41
CA LEU A 183 -5.12 10.07 -4.64
C LEU A 183 -3.84 9.26 -4.39
N PHE A 184 -3.90 7.94 -4.45
CA PHE A 184 -2.71 7.08 -4.34
C PHE A 184 -1.81 7.12 -5.57
N TYR A 185 -2.26 7.70 -6.70
CA TYR A 185 -1.45 7.81 -7.91
C TYR A 185 -0.13 8.52 -7.65
N ASP A 186 -0.14 9.60 -6.89
CA ASP A 186 1.05 10.41 -6.64
C ASP A 186 2.13 9.68 -5.82
N THR A 187 1.74 8.67 -5.05
CA THR A 187 2.68 7.79 -4.33
C THR A 187 3.38 6.83 -5.28
N VAL A 188 2.69 6.35 -6.30
CA VAL A 188 3.22 5.32 -7.22
C VAL A 188 3.76 5.89 -8.52
N HIS A 189 3.48 7.15 -8.87
CA HIS A 189 3.83 7.74 -10.16
C HIS A 189 5.33 7.72 -10.46
N THR A 190 6.19 7.78 -9.42
CA THR A 190 7.65 7.74 -9.57
C THR A 190 8.16 6.40 -10.08
N PHE A 191 7.39 5.32 -9.89
CA PHE A 191 7.72 3.97 -10.35
C PHE A 191 7.21 3.68 -11.77
N LEU A 192 6.53 4.64 -12.38
CA LEU A 192 5.85 4.48 -13.65
C LEU A 192 6.72 4.91 -14.82
N ASP A 193 6.39 4.37 -16.00
CA ASP A 193 7.02 4.78 -17.24
C ASP A 193 6.82 6.29 -17.49
N SER A 194 7.89 6.95 -17.93
CA SER A 194 7.91 8.39 -18.18
C SER A 194 6.92 8.83 -19.28
N SER A 195 6.58 7.95 -20.22
CA SER A 195 5.62 8.23 -21.28
C SER A 195 4.21 8.40 -20.72
N ILE A 196 3.83 7.54 -19.77
CA ILE A 196 2.52 7.55 -19.13
C ILE A 196 2.39 8.73 -18.19
N ARG A 197 3.42 8.97 -17.37
CA ARG A 197 3.44 10.16 -16.50
C ARG A 197 3.17 11.43 -17.30
N ARG A 198 3.84 11.60 -18.44
CA ARG A 198 3.63 12.77 -19.32
C ARG A 198 2.20 12.89 -19.86
N VAL A 199 1.52 11.78 -20.13
CA VAL A 199 0.12 11.82 -20.57
C VAL A 199 -0.77 12.33 -19.46
N ILE A 200 -0.62 11.82 -18.23
CA ILE A 200 -1.42 12.25 -17.08
C ILE A 200 -1.12 13.70 -16.70
N GLU A 201 0.15 14.10 -16.62
CA GLU A 201 0.54 15.49 -16.37
C GLU A 201 0.00 16.47 -17.43
N ARG A 202 -0.10 16.04 -18.69
CA ARG A 202 -0.70 16.84 -19.77
C ARG A 202 -2.21 16.98 -19.57
N ALA A 203 -2.90 15.91 -19.16
CA ALA A 203 -4.32 15.94 -18.86
C ALA A 203 -4.62 16.87 -17.67
N GLU A 204 -3.82 16.81 -16.61
CA GLU A 204 -3.94 17.71 -15.46
C GLU A 204 -3.80 19.19 -15.86
N ARG A 205 -2.74 19.50 -16.61
CA ARG A 205 -2.54 20.89 -17.10
C ARG A 205 -3.67 21.37 -18.02
N ALA A 206 -4.21 20.48 -18.87
CA ALA A 206 -5.33 20.82 -19.73
C ALA A 206 -6.61 21.07 -18.92
N ALA A 207 -6.86 20.27 -17.87
CA ALA A 207 -7.97 20.46 -16.95
C ALA A 207 -7.84 21.76 -16.16
N GLU A 208 -6.66 22.06 -15.60
CA GLU A 208 -6.38 23.31 -14.88
C GLU A 208 -6.53 24.55 -15.79
N ALA A 209 -6.17 24.44 -17.06
CA ALA A 209 -6.28 25.50 -18.04
C ALA A 209 -7.68 25.61 -18.69
N GLY A 210 -8.62 24.72 -18.36
CA GLY A 210 -9.96 24.70 -18.96
C GLY A 210 -9.95 24.33 -20.46
N HIS A 211 -8.98 23.54 -20.91
CA HIS A 211 -8.81 23.14 -22.31
C HIS A 211 -9.59 21.86 -22.66
N GLY A 212 -10.90 21.85 -22.37
CA GLY A 212 -11.79 20.75 -22.77
C GLY A 212 -11.71 19.49 -21.91
N LEU A 213 -10.96 19.54 -20.80
CA LEU A 213 -10.95 18.52 -19.75
C LEU A 213 -11.32 19.16 -18.41
N GLU A 214 -11.96 18.36 -17.56
CA GLU A 214 -12.24 18.73 -16.18
C GLU A 214 -11.23 18.06 -15.23
N ILE A 215 -11.12 18.54 -13.99
CA ILE A 215 -10.24 17.97 -12.97
C ILE A 215 -10.58 16.50 -12.71
N GLN A 216 -11.86 16.15 -12.79
CA GLN A 216 -12.33 14.78 -12.64
C GLN A 216 -11.84 13.86 -13.77
N ASP A 217 -11.69 14.34 -14.99
CA ASP A 217 -11.15 13.53 -16.10
C ASP A 217 -9.71 13.10 -15.82
N ALA A 218 -8.89 14.02 -15.31
CA ALA A 218 -7.53 13.69 -14.89
C ALA A 218 -7.50 12.72 -13.71
N ALA A 219 -8.42 12.85 -12.75
CA ALA A 219 -8.57 11.94 -11.63
C ALA A 219 -8.98 10.52 -12.08
N ILE A 220 -9.90 10.41 -13.05
CA ILE A 220 -10.30 9.12 -13.65
C ILE A 220 -9.11 8.49 -14.40
N LEU A 221 -8.32 9.26 -15.13
CA LEU A 221 -7.10 8.75 -15.78
C LEU A 221 -6.10 8.20 -14.78
N LYS A 222 -5.87 8.89 -13.67
CA LYS A 222 -5.03 8.41 -12.55
C LYS A 222 -5.57 7.10 -11.98
N LEU A 223 -6.88 7.02 -11.76
CA LEU A 223 -7.54 5.83 -11.25
C LEU A 223 -7.39 4.64 -12.20
N LEU A 224 -7.75 4.82 -13.47
CA LEU A 224 -7.63 3.77 -14.50
C LEU A 224 -6.20 3.25 -14.60
N TYR A 225 -5.24 4.15 -14.44
CA TYR A 225 -3.85 3.78 -14.43
C TYR A 225 -3.46 2.90 -13.25
N LEU A 226 -3.94 3.24 -12.04
CA LEU A 226 -3.69 2.45 -10.83
C LEU A 226 -4.22 1.02 -10.94
N VAL A 227 -5.42 0.85 -11.49
CA VAL A 227 -6.10 -0.45 -11.52
C VAL A 227 -5.87 -1.26 -12.79
N ARG A 228 -5.15 -0.73 -13.77
CA ARG A 228 -5.01 -1.32 -15.12
C ARG A 228 -4.49 -2.77 -15.18
N TYR A 229 -3.70 -3.18 -14.19
CA TYR A 229 -3.13 -4.52 -14.11
C TYR A 229 -3.68 -5.35 -12.97
N VAL A 230 -4.69 -4.83 -12.27
CA VAL A 230 -5.31 -5.52 -11.15
C VAL A 230 -6.55 -6.24 -11.64
N ASP A 231 -6.49 -7.57 -11.70
CA ASP A 231 -7.61 -8.40 -12.15
C ASP A 231 -8.70 -8.61 -11.09
N ASP A 232 -8.42 -8.24 -9.85
CA ASP A 232 -9.29 -8.46 -8.69
C ASP A 232 -10.55 -7.58 -8.67
N VAL A 233 -10.55 -6.49 -9.44
CA VAL A 233 -11.69 -5.58 -9.63
C VAL A 233 -11.77 -5.13 -11.07
N LYS A 234 -12.93 -5.28 -11.69
CA LYS A 234 -13.15 -4.79 -13.06
C LYS A 234 -13.30 -3.28 -13.08
N ALA A 235 -12.65 -2.61 -14.02
CA ALA A 235 -12.76 -1.16 -14.23
C ALA A 235 -14.04 -0.81 -15.03
N ASN A 236 -15.20 -1.36 -14.60
CA ASN A 236 -16.50 -0.97 -15.14
C ASN A 236 -16.99 0.33 -14.48
N LEU A 237 -18.01 0.95 -15.06
CA LEU A 237 -18.53 2.25 -14.58
C LEU A 237 -18.94 2.21 -13.11
N ASP A 238 -19.63 1.15 -12.68
CA ASP A 238 -20.09 1.00 -11.29
C ASP A 238 -18.92 0.98 -10.29
N ASN A 239 -17.88 0.21 -10.59
CA ASN A 239 -16.69 0.13 -9.76
C ASN A 239 -15.85 1.43 -9.82
N LEU A 240 -15.79 2.10 -10.97
CA LEU A 240 -15.09 3.39 -11.07
C LEU A 240 -15.74 4.45 -10.16
N VAL A 241 -17.08 4.52 -10.13
CA VAL A 241 -17.82 5.41 -9.21
C VAL A 241 -17.48 5.08 -7.75
N ILE A 242 -17.40 3.79 -7.39
CA ILE A 242 -17.02 3.37 -6.03
C ILE A 242 -15.58 3.80 -5.69
N LEU A 243 -14.65 3.58 -6.61
CA LEU A 243 -13.24 3.92 -6.42
C LEU A 243 -12.99 5.43 -6.38
N MET A 244 -13.87 6.22 -6.99
CA MET A 244 -13.85 7.69 -6.95
C MET A 244 -14.62 8.28 -5.77
N ALA A 245 -15.30 7.46 -4.96
CA ALA A 245 -16.11 7.93 -3.84
C ALA A 245 -15.28 8.74 -2.83
N ASP A 246 -15.66 9.98 -2.60
CA ASP A 246 -14.99 10.94 -1.72
C ASP A 246 -15.86 11.40 -0.53
N GLN A 247 -17.11 10.91 -0.46
CA GLN A 247 -18.07 11.28 0.59
C GLN A 247 -18.95 10.09 1.01
N ILE A 248 -19.36 10.08 2.29
CA ILE A 248 -20.23 9.06 2.88
C ILE A 248 -21.64 9.07 2.26
N ASN A 249 -22.13 10.24 1.87
CA ASN A 249 -23.47 10.47 1.33
C ASN A 249 -23.48 10.65 -0.20
N LEU A 250 -22.59 9.96 -0.89
CA LEU A 250 -22.44 10.01 -2.32
C LEU A 250 -23.71 9.54 -3.04
N ASP A 251 -24.21 10.32 -3.98
CA ASP A 251 -25.23 9.88 -4.94
C ASP A 251 -24.56 9.19 -6.13
N LYS A 252 -24.58 7.86 -6.12
CA LYS A 252 -24.02 7.05 -7.22
C LYS A 252 -24.63 7.34 -8.59
N ILE A 253 -25.91 7.76 -8.62
CA ILE A 253 -26.61 8.02 -9.89
C ILE A 253 -26.10 9.32 -10.50
N ALA A 254 -25.87 10.33 -9.66
CA ALA A 254 -25.35 11.62 -10.11
C ALA A 254 -23.87 11.55 -10.59
N MET A 255 -23.11 10.55 -10.14
CA MET A 255 -21.70 10.34 -10.54
C MET A 255 -21.52 9.45 -11.80
N ARG A 256 -22.57 8.79 -12.29
CA ARG A 256 -22.56 8.01 -13.53
C ARG A 256 -22.70 8.91 -14.75
#